data_3f88c155a6e53042fe666c7476f44d6d
#
_entry.id   3f88c155a6e53042fe666c7476f44d6d
#
_cell.length_a   1.000
_cell.length_b   1.000
_cell.length_c   1.000
_cell.angle_alpha   90.00
_cell.angle_beta   90.00
_cell.angle_gamma   90.00
#
_symmetry.space_group_name_H-M   'P 1'
#
loop_
_entity.id
_entity.type
_entity.pdbx_description
1 polymer ?
#
loop_
_entity_poly.entity_id
_entity_poly.type
_entity_poly.pdbx_seq_one_letter_code
_entity_poly.pdbx_strand_id
1 'polypeptide(L)'
;MPKLAFTISSYRLHDFVKLGLKQLQKLSPDSPILVSDDKGPESEMIRQTAEEHGATYRCPKIRKGHFANDYASIMNSVAFAEAAGADVAIKVSQRFIFRKPESIDVIQKTFSDPNILAATPGRPRVMPGKGKVTSGFGNFGILSDVVMIRVGAITPEGLLIMYRERLLREKVPWASFVECTVDELHTNKFPGRTTRIEELTNPSPDPSYLRRYQATEGQYRELALSHGLNGSFPLLEWAQIEQRAYLCKPVCV
;
A
#
# COMPACT_ATOMS: atom_id res chain seq x y z
N MET A 1 13.43 10.96 -16.29
CA MET A 1 12.80 9.81 -15.58
C MET A 1 11.48 10.28 -14.98
N PRO A 2 10.45 9.43 -14.87
CA PRO A 2 9.19 9.80 -14.25
C PRO A 2 9.37 10.28 -12.81
N LYS A 3 8.67 11.38 -12.45
CA LYS A 3 8.62 11.90 -11.08
C LYS A 3 7.67 11.06 -10.26
N LEU A 4 8.09 10.60 -9.10
CA LEU A 4 7.30 9.75 -8.20
C LEU A 4 6.74 10.56 -7.05
N ALA A 5 5.54 10.21 -6.58
CA ALA A 5 5.00 10.68 -5.30
C ALA A 5 4.53 9.47 -4.48
N PHE A 6 4.88 9.46 -3.21
CA PHE A 6 4.58 8.34 -2.32
C PHE A 6 3.46 8.69 -1.35
N THR A 7 2.63 7.70 -1.04
CA THR A 7 1.62 7.79 0.01
C THR A 7 1.74 6.59 0.93
N ILE A 8 2.09 6.82 2.18
CA ILE A 8 2.09 5.79 3.21
C ILE A 8 0.68 5.69 3.79
N SER A 9 0.03 4.55 3.59
CA SER A 9 -1.25 4.23 4.24
C SER A 9 -0.97 3.76 5.67
N SER A 10 -1.49 4.47 6.66
CA SER A 10 -1.23 4.18 8.07
C SER A 10 -2.49 3.99 8.89
N TYR A 11 -2.35 3.17 9.93
CA TYR A 11 -3.29 3.01 11.03
C TYR A 11 -2.54 2.44 12.22
N ARG A 12 -2.33 3.27 13.27
CA ARG A 12 -1.47 2.91 14.39
C ARG A 12 -0.02 2.66 13.93
N LEU A 13 0.80 2.10 14.78
CA LEU A 13 2.16 1.65 14.45
C LEU A 13 3.06 2.78 13.93
N HIS A 14 3.16 3.81 14.73
CA HIS A 14 4.01 4.97 14.50
C HIS A 14 5.43 4.59 14.03
N ASP A 15 6.06 3.59 14.66
CA ASP A 15 7.43 3.19 14.33
C ASP A 15 7.59 2.69 12.88
N PHE A 16 6.56 2.00 12.34
CA PHE A 16 6.58 1.59 10.93
C PHE A 16 6.46 2.79 9.98
N VAL A 17 5.64 3.77 10.33
CA VAL A 17 5.52 5.01 9.54
C VAL A 17 6.84 5.76 9.53
N LYS A 18 7.47 5.91 10.71
CA LYS A 18 8.78 6.55 10.85
C LYS A 18 9.87 5.85 10.03
N LEU A 19 9.89 4.50 10.07
CA LEU A 19 10.80 3.71 9.26
C LEU A 19 10.57 3.92 7.76
N GLY A 20 9.30 3.86 7.32
CA GLY A 20 8.93 4.08 5.91
C GLY A 20 9.34 5.46 5.42
N LEU A 21 9.11 6.52 6.21
CA LEU A 21 9.52 7.88 5.90
C LEU A 21 11.03 7.98 5.71
N LYS A 22 11.81 7.49 6.69
CA LYS A 22 13.28 7.51 6.61
C LYS A 22 13.80 6.72 5.41
N GLN A 23 13.19 5.58 5.10
CA GLN A 23 13.57 4.79 3.94
C GLN A 23 13.29 5.53 2.64
N LEU A 24 12.09 6.08 2.47
CA LEU A 24 11.70 6.79 1.25
C LEU A 24 12.57 8.04 1.03
N GLN A 25 12.87 8.80 2.09
CA GLN A 25 13.79 9.94 2.01
C GLN A 25 15.19 9.55 1.57
N LYS A 26 15.67 8.37 1.98
CA LYS A 26 16.98 7.87 1.55
C LYS A 26 16.97 7.38 0.10
N LEU A 27 15.91 6.68 -0.32
CA LEU A 27 15.82 6.05 -1.63
C LEU A 27 15.35 7.01 -2.73
N SER A 28 14.57 8.02 -2.38
CA SER A 28 13.97 8.98 -3.32
C SER A 28 13.80 10.36 -2.66
N PRO A 29 14.93 11.05 -2.38
CA PRO A 29 14.94 12.26 -1.56
C PRO A 29 14.09 13.40 -2.12
N ASP A 30 13.95 13.48 -3.44
CA ASP A 30 13.22 14.55 -4.11
C ASP A 30 11.73 14.24 -4.32
N SER A 31 11.28 13.05 -3.89
CA SER A 31 9.88 12.65 -4.06
C SER A 31 9.02 13.17 -2.92
N PRO A 32 7.89 13.84 -3.22
CA PRO A 32 6.94 14.24 -2.20
C PRO A 32 6.29 13.02 -1.53
N ILE A 33 6.07 13.12 -0.23
CA ILE A 33 5.50 12.04 0.58
C ILE A 33 4.24 12.53 1.31
N LEU A 34 3.17 11.75 1.21
CA LEU A 34 1.95 11.88 1.99
C LEU A 34 1.84 10.74 3.00
N VAL A 35 1.51 11.03 4.24
CA VAL A 35 1.02 10.05 5.21
C VAL A 35 -0.50 10.14 5.26
N SER A 36 -1.18 9.09 4.80
CA SER A 36 -2.64 8.95 4.80
C SER A 36 -3.06 8.05 5.96
N ASP A 37 -3.43 8.67 7.08
CA ASP A 37 -3.77 7.97 8.32
C ASP A 37 -5.27 7.67 8.44
N ASP A 38 -5.65 6.61 9.16
CA ASP A 38 -7.05 6.18 9.39
C ASP A 38 -7.56 6.55 10.79
N LYS A 39 -7.01 7.57 11.39
CA LYS A 39 -7.40 8.04 12.73
C LYS A 39 -7.37 6.94 13.80
N GLY A 40 -6.26 6.81 14.45
CA GLY A 40 -6.01 5.88 15.54
C GLY A 40 -5.48 6.57 16.79
N PRO A 41 -5.21 5.82 17.85
CA PRO A 41 -4.65 6.37 19.10
C PRO A 41 -3.26 7.00 18.92
N GLU A 42 -2.49 6.60 17.91
CA GLU A 42 -1.16 7.13 17.62
C GLU A 42 -1.16 8.23 16.54
N SER A 43 -2.33 8.68 16.07
CA SER A 43 -2.44 9.62 14.96
C SER A 43 -1.69 10.94 15.21
N GLU A 44 -1.66 11.42 16.43
CA GLU A 44 -0.92 12.64 16.76
C GLU A 44 0.59 12.42 16.65
N MET A 45 1.11 11.29 17.13
CA MET A 45 2.53 10.95 16.97
C MET A 45 2.90 10.77 15.50
N ILE A 46 2.02 10.12 14.73
CA ILE A 46 2.20 9.94 13.29
C ILE A 46 2.21 11.29 12.58
N ARG A 47 1.33 12.23 12.94
CA ARG A 47 1.29 13.58 12.40
C ARG A 47 2.61 14.31 12.66
N GLN A 48 3.04 14.36 13.91
CA GLN A 48 4.30 15.01 14.30
C GLN A 48 5.49 14.41 13.53
N THR A 49 5.57 13.08 13.47
CA THR A 49 6.62 12.40 12.70
C THR A 49 6.56 12.74 11.20
N ALA A 50 5.37 12.80 10.61
CA ALA A 50 5.24 13.20 9.21
C ALA A 50 5.77 14.62 8.98
N GLU A 51 5.39 15.56 9.84
CA GLU A 51 5.82 16.96 9.80
C GLU A 51 7.35 17.11 10.00
N GLU A 52 7.92 16.42 10.99
CA GLU A 52 9.37 16.39 11.26
C GLU A 52 10.18 15.87 10.04
N HIS A 53 9.58 14.99 9.26
CA HIS A 53 10.18 14.45 8.04
C HIS A 53 9.75 15.20 6.76
N GLY A 54 9.11 16.37 6.87
CA GLY A 54 8.68 17.16 5.72
C GLY A 54 7.61 16.50 4.85
N ALA A 55 6.93 15.48 5.37
CA ALA A 55 5.84 14.82 4.68
C ALA A 55 4.50 15.53 4.94
N THR A 56 3.63 15.53 3.95
CA THR A 56 2.24 15.96 4.13
C THR A 56 1.48 14.94 4.97
N TYR A 57 0.64 15.39 5.89
CA TYR A 57 -0.21 14.52 6.70
C TYR A 57 -1.69 14.74 6.38
N ARG A 58 -2.42 13.65 6.24
CA ARG A 58 -3.89 13.67 6.05
C ARG A 58 -4.54 12.60 6.94
N CYS A 59 -5.52 13.02 7.72
CA CYS A 59 -6.30 12.14 8.59
C CYS A 59 -7.79 12.50 8.48
N PRO A 60 -8.71 11.53 8.35
CA PRO A 60 -10.14 11.80 8.31
C PRO A 60 -10.65 12.24 9.68
N LYS A 61 -11.78 12.97 9.71
CA LYS A 61 -12.45 13.33 10.96
C LYS A 61 -12.96 12.11 11.71
N ILE A 62 -13.42 11.11 10.98
CA ILE A 62 -13.94 9.83 11.50
C ILE A 62 -13.15 8.69 10.86
N ARG A 63 -12.80 7.69 11.67
CA ARG A 63 -12.13 6.49 11.21
C ARG A 63 -12.96 5.77 10.14
N LYS A 64 -12.34 5.43 9.02
CA LYS A 64 -12.99 4.73 7.90
C LYS A 64 -12.97 3.21 8.04
N GLY A 65 -12.03 2.69 8.83
CA GLY A 65 -11.77 1.26 8.95
C GLY A 65 -10.84 0.73 7.85
N HIS A 66 -10.30 -0.46 8.08
CA HIS A 66 -9.19 -0.99 7.30
C HIS A 66 -9.42 -0.96 5.78
N PHE A 67 -10.52 -1.53 5.29
CA PHE A 67 -10.77 -1.62 3.84
C PHE A 67 -11.06 -0.27 3.19
N ALA A 68 -11.91 0.53 3.82
CA ALA A 68 -12.26 1.84 3.28
C ALA A 68 -11.07 2.81 3.34
N ASN A 69 -10.21 2.69 4.35
CA ASN A 69 -9.01 3.51 4.43
C ASN A 69 -7.96 3.11 3.42
N ASP A 70 -7.73 1.83 3.20
CA ASP A 70 -6.79 1.38 2.16
C ASP A 70 -7.22 1.92 0.79
N TYR A 71 -8.53 1.88 0.51
CA TYR A 71 -9.08 2.44 -0.70
C TYR A 71 -8.93 3.95 -0.77
N ALA A 72 -9.28 4.65 0.32
CA ALA A 72 -9.12 6.09 0.43
C ALA A 72 -7.65 6.51 0.26
N SER A 73 -6.71 5.69 0.72
CA SER A 73 -5.29 5.95 0.56
C SER A 73 -4.83 5.87 -0.89
N ILE A 74 -5.42 4.99 -1.72
CA ILE A 74 -5.16 4.98 -3.17
C ILE A 74 -5.71 6.27 -3.81
N MET A 75 -6.94 6.66 -3.49
CA MET A 75 -7.51 7.91 -4.00
C MET A 75 -6.70 9.13 -3.58
N ASN A 76 -6.29 9.18 -2.30
CA ASN A 76 -5.43 10.24 -1.77
C ASN A 76 -4.07 10.25 -2.46
N SER A 77 -3.51 9.08 -2.81
CA SER A 77 -2.24 8.96 -3.53
C SER A 77 -2.32 9.60 -4.91
N VAL A 78 -3.37 9.30 -5.67
CA VAL A 78 -3.57 9.89 -7.01
C VAL A 78 -3.74 11.40 -6.91
N ALA A 79 -4.64 11.88 -6.04
CA ALA A 79 -4.88 13.31 -5.86
C ALA A 79 -3.62 14.07 -5.39
N PHE A 80 -2.84 13.47 -4.49
CA PHE A 80 -1.61 14.06 -3.98
C PHE A 80 -0.52 14.12 -5.05
N ALA A 81 -0.33 13.04 -5.80
CA ALA A 81 0.65 13.00 -6.88
C ALA A 81 0.34 14.02 -7.98
N GLU A 82 -0.93 14.14 -8.35
CA GLU A 82 -1.39 15.17 -9.32
C GLU A 82 -1.10 16.58 -8.80
N ALA A 83 -1.47 16.89 -7.56
CA ALA A 83 -1.21 18.20 -6.96
C ALA A 83 0.29 18.52 -6.81
N ALA A 84 1.12 17.51 -6.63
CA ALA A 84 2.58 17.64 -6.53
C ALA A 84 3.29 17.67 -7.90
N GLY A 85 2.56 17.56 -9.02
CA GLY A 85 3.14 17.52 -10.37
C GLY A 85 4.02 16.28 -10.62
N ALA A 86 3.70 15.16 -9.97
CA ALA A 86 4.35 13.88 -10.19
C ALA A 86 3.71 13.13 -11.38
N ASP A 87 4.46 12.20 -11.97
CA ASP A 87 3.99 11.37 -13.08
C ASP A 87 3.37 10.06 -12.60
N VAL A 88 3.76 9.61 -11.40
CA VAL A 88 3.31 8.32 -10.84
C VAL A 88 2.95 8.48 -9.37
N ALA A 89 1.73 8.07 -9.04
CA ALA A 89 1.23 7.93 -7.69
C ALA A 89 1.56 6.53 -7.14
N ILE A 90 2.20 6.46 -5.98
CA ILE A 90 2.63 5.19 -5.36
C ILE A 90 2.05 5.13 -3.94
N LYS A 91 1.01 4.32 -3.75
CA LYS A 91 0.53 3.98 -2.41
C LYS A 91 1.34 2.82 -1.87
N VAL A 92 1.85 2.96 -0.66
CA VAL A 92 2.51 1.89 0.10
C VAL A 92 1.80 1.68 1.44
N SER A 93 1.68 0.44 1.89
CA SER A 93 1.24 0.21 3.27
C SER A 93 2.38 0.54 4.23
N GLN A 94 2.06 0.95 5.46
CA GLN A 94 3.08 1.25 6.49
C GLN A 94 4.05 0.08 6.75
N ARG A 95 3.65 -1.16 6.43
CA ARG A 95 4.45 -2.37 6.60
C ARG A 95 5.40 -2.67 5.45
N PHE A 96 5.18 -2.04 4.30
CA PHE A 96 5.98 -2.31 3.13
C PHE A 96 7.35 -1.65 3.27
N ILE A 97 8.39 -2.40 2.99
CA ILE A 97 9.76 -1.90 2.89
C ILE A 97 10.36 -2.26 1.53
N PHE A 98 11.10 -1.33 0.95
CA PHE A 98 11.87 -1.59 -0.25
C PHE A 98 13.18 -2.30 0.15
N ARG A 99 13.30 -3.56 -0.20
CA ARG A 99 14.46 -4.39 0.21
C ARG A 99 15.74 -4.09 -0.53
N LYS A 100 15.62 -3.52 -1.72
CA LYS A 100 16.74 -3.26 -2.60
C LYS A 100 16.85 -1.76 -2.88
N PRO A 101 18.03 -1.17 -2.80
CA PRO A 101 18.23 0.23 -3.13
C PRO A 101 17.73 0.61 -4.52
N GLU A 102 17.91 -0.30 -5.50
CA GLU A 102 17.52 -0.13 -6.91
C GLU A 102 16.01 -0.21 -7.15
N SER A 103 15.19 -0.46 -6.11
CA SER A 103 13.74 -0.59 -6.27
C SER A 103 13.09 0.64 -6.91
N ILE A 104 13.60 1.82 -6.60
CA ILE A 104 13.09 3.08 -7.17
C ILE A 104 13.43 3.18 -8.65
N ASP A 105 14.64 2.82 -9.04
CA ASP A 105 15.08 2.82 -10.44
C ASP A 105 14.24 1.86 -11.29
N VAL A 106 13.91 0.69 -10.73
CA VAL A 106 13.05 -0.30 -11.40
C VAL A 106 11.63 0.28 -11.61
N ILE A 107 11.06 0.98 -10.63
CA ILE A 107 9.76 1.65 -10.77
C ILE A 107 9.85 2.72 -11.87
N GLN A 108 10.86 3.59 -11.82
CA GLN A 108 11.02 4.66 -12.80
C GLN A 108 11.22 4.10 -14.21
N LYS A 109 12.03 3.05 -14.37
CA LYS A 109 12.23 2.35 -15.64
C LYS A 109 10.91 1.76 -16.16
N THR A 110 10.13 1.12 -15.31
CA THR A 110 8.83 0.56 -15.67
C THR A 110 7.88 1.64 -16.21
N PHE A 111 7.78 2.76 -15.51
CA PHE A 111 6.90 3.86 -15.92
C PHE A 111 7.53 4.80 -16.98
N SER A 112 8.74 4.55 -17.44
CA SER A 112 9.29 5.21 -18.64
C SER A 112 8.57 4.75 -19.91
N ASP A 113 7.94 3.56 -19.90
CA ASP A 113 6.99 3.16 -20.94
C ASP A 113 5.64 3.89 -20.73
N PRO A 114 5.23 4.79 -21.65
CA PRO A 114 3.97 5.53 -21.53
C PRO A 114 2.73 4.64 -21.65
N ASN A 115 2.87 3.42 -22.12
CA ASN A 115 1.77 2.46 -22.20
C ASN A 115 1.42 1.85 -20.86
N ILE A 116 2.34 1.83 -19.90
CA ILE A 116 2.08 1.30 -18.56
C ILE A 116 1.32 2.34 -17.73
N LEU A 117 0.08 2.01 -17.38
CA LEU A 117 -0.82 2.87 -16.59
C LEU A 117 -0.88 2.50 -15.12
N ALA A 118 -0.68 1.22 -14.79
CA ALA A 118 -0.61 0.79 -13.40
C ALA A 118 0.38 -0.36 -13.23
N ALA A 119 0.93 -0.48 -12.03
CA ALA A 119 1.80 -1.57 -11.66
C ALA A 119 1.59 -1.98 -10.19
N THR A 120 1.93 -3.21 -9.89
CA THR A 120 1.95 -3.77 -8.53
C THR A 120 3.19 -4.65 -8.38
N PRO A 121 3.59 -5.00 -7.14
CA PRO A 121 4.58 -6.05 -6.94
C PRO A 121 4.11 -7.37 -7.60
N GLY A 122 5.04 -8.24 -7.92
CA GLY A 122 4.77 -9.56 -8.46
C GLY A 122 3.94 -10.45 -7.53
N ARG A 123 3.54 -11.61 -8.01
CA ARG A 123 2.76 -12.56 -7.21
C ARG A 123 3.54 -13.08 -6.02
N PRO A 124 2.97 -13.10 -4.81
CA PRO A 124 3.41 -14.06 -3.82
C PRO A 124 3.13 -15.47 -4.37
N ARG A 125 4.07 -16.39 -4.23
CA ARG A 125 3.84 -17.79 -4.62
C ARG A 125 2.56 -18.31 -3.97
N VAL A 126 1.71 -18.94 -4.80
CA VAL A 126 0.49 -19.65 -4.35
C VAL A 126 0.83 -20.56 -3.17
N MET A 127 -0.01 -20.56 -2.16
CA MET A 127 0.11 -21.45 -1.00
C MET A 127 0.06 -22.91 -1.43
N PRO A 128 1.06 -23.73 -1.14
CA PRO A 128 0.85 -25.17 -1.18
C PRO A 128 -0.17 -25.55 -0.10
N GLY A 129 -1.24 -26.26 -0.47
CA GLY A 129 -2.10 -26.96 0.47
C GLY A 129 -3.45 -26.36 0.83
N LYS A 130 -3.85 -25.19 0.33
CA LYS A 130 -5.27 -24.79 0.41
C LYS A 130 -5.88 -24.97 -0.98
N GLY A 131 -6.64 -26.04 -1.09
CA GLY A 131 -7.44 -26.35 -2.26
C GLY A 131 -8.28 -25.18 -2.70
N LYS A 132 -8.64 -25.16 -3.98
CA LYS A 132 -9.48 -24.22 -4.69
C LYS A 132 -10.05 -23.11 -3.80
N VAL A 133 -9.39 -21.98 -3.75
CA VAL A 133 -10.03 -20.74 -3.31
C VAL A 133 -11.07 -20.47 -4.38
N THR A 134 -12.28 -20.85 -4.06
CA THR A 134 -13.44 -20.65 -4.93
C THR A 134 -13.58 -19.15 -5.23
N SER A 135 -13.59 -18.86 -6.51
CA SER A 135 -14.27 -17.75 -7.19
C SER A 135 -14.31 -16.38 -6.51
N GLY A 136 -13.24 -15.81 -6.10
CA GLY A 136 -13.20 -14.42 -5.60
C GLY A 136 -11.80 -14.00 -5.18
N PHE A 137 -11.04 -14.90 -4.61
CA PHE A 137 -9.66 -14.68 -4.22
C PHE A 137 -8.64 -15.49 -5.03
N GLY A 138 -9.11 -16.40 -5.87
CA GLY A 138 -8.27 -17.44 -6.49
C GLY A 138 -7.23 -16.94 -7.50
N ASN A 139 -7.45 -15.77 -8.05
CA ASN A 139 -6.55 -15.18 -9.06
C ASN A 139 -5.78 -13.96 -8.54
N PHE A 140 -6.07 -13.51 -7.31
CA PHE A 140 -5.41 -12.33 -6.74
C PHE A 140 -3.98 -12.63 -6.29
N GLY A 141 -3.10 -12.80 -7.24
CA GLY A 141 -1.68 -12.66 -6.94
C GLY A 141 -1.26 -11.19 -6.83
N ILE A 142 -2.17 -10.32 -6.37
CA ILE A 142 -1.95 -8.88 -6.25
C ILE A 142 -1.90 -8.55 -4.78
N LEU A 143 -0.79 -7.91 -4.39
CA LEU A 143 -0.64 -7.34 -3.06
C LEU A 143 -1.09 -5.88 -3.12
N SER A 144 -2.05 -5.53 -2.28
CA SER A 144 -2.48 -4.13 -2.09
C SER A 144 -1.50 -3.29 -1.28
N ASP A 145 -0.45 -3.91 -0.78
CA ASP A 145 0.59 -3.21 -0.01
C ASP A 145 1.30 -2.14 -0.84
N VAL A 146 1.45 -2.35 -2.13
CA VAL A 146 1.94 -1.33 -3.06
C VAL A 146 1.06 -1.29 -4.29
N VAL A 147 0.54 -0.10 -4.58
CA VAL A 147 -0.24 0.18 -5.80
C VAL A 147 0.35 1.40 -6.47
N MET A 148 0.73 1.26 -7.72
CA MET A 148 1.33 2.31 -8.53
C MET A 148 0.40 2.64 -9.69
N ILE A 149 0.09 3.92 -9.88
CA ILE A 149 -0.83 4.40 -10.92
C ILE A 149 -0.20 5.62 -11.58
N ARG A 150 -0.17 5.64 -12.91
CA ARG A 150 0.22 6.83 -13.68
C ARG A 150 -0.81 7.93 -13.44
N VAL A 151 -0.34 9.12 -13.11
CA VAL A 151 -1.20 10.31 -12.97
C VAL A 151 -1.91 10.60 -14.29
N GLY A 152 -3.19 10.91 -14.22
CA GLY A 152 -4.05 11.11 -15.40
C GLY A 152 -4.66 9.82 -15.97
N ALA A 153 -4.20 8.62 -15.55
CA ALA A 153 -4.81 7.36 -16.02
C ALA A 153 -6.22 7.14 -15.45
N ILE A 154 -6.42 7.55 -14.20
CA ILE A 154 -7.72 7.52 -13.52
C ILE A 154 -7.76 8.62 -12.46
N THR A 155 -8.91 9.27 -12.31
CA THR A 155 -9.10 10.28 -11.26
C THR A 155 -9.51 9.65 -9.93
N PRO A 156 -9.36 10.36 -8.79
CA PRO A 156 -9.89 9.91 -7.50
C PRO A 156 -11.38 9.58 -7.54
N GLU A 157 -12.17 10.39 -8.27
CA GLU A 157 -13.61 10.14 -8.48
C GLU A 157 -13.87 8.90 -9.30
N GLY A 158 -13.06 8.66 -10.33
CA GLY A 158 -13.12 7.43 -11.15
C GLY A 158 -12.86 6.18 -10.30
N LEU A 159 -11.89 6.22 -9.40
CA LEU A 159 -11.65 5.17 -8.42
C LEU A 159 -12.86 4.97 -7.50
N LEU A 160 -13.44 6.06 -6.99
CA LEU A 160 -14.61 5.98 -6.10
C LEU A 160 -15.83 5.37 -6.82
N ILE A 161 -16.05 5.73 -8.08
CA ILE A 161 -17.12 5.15 -8.91
C ILE A 161 -16.90 3.64 -9.07
N MET A 162 -15.70 3.21 -9.45
CA MET A 162 -15.36 1.79 -9.56
C MET A 162 -15.63 1.02 -8.27
N TYR A 163 -15.26 1.58 -7.13
CA TYR A 163 -15.49 0.96 -5.82
C TYR A 163 -16.97 0.79 -5.53
N ARG A 164 -17.77 1.84 -5.75
CA ARG A 164 -19.23 1.81 -5.54
C ARG A 164 -19.93 0.83 -6.47
N GLU A 165 -19.62 0.87 -7.76
CA GLU A 165 -20.18 -0.04 -8.75
C GLU A 165 -19.88 -1.49 -8.39
N ARG A 166 -18.66 -1.76 -7.94
CA ARG A 166 -18.29 -3.09 -7.49
C ARG A 166 -19.08 -3.56 -6.28
N LEU A 167 -19.21 -2.73 -5.24
CA LEU A 167 -20.00 -3.05 -4.06
C LEU A 167 -21.46 -3.36 -4.42
N LEU A 168 -22.02 -2.60 -5.36
CA LEU A 168 -23.41 -2.81 -5.81
C LEU A 168 -23.56 -4.08 -6.64
N ARG A 169 -22.58 -4.39 -7.49
CA ARG A 169 -22.59 -5.56 -8.38
C ARG A 169 -22.40 -6.87 -7.63
N GLU A 170 -21.41 -6.94 -6.79
CA GLU A 170 -20.99 -8.21 -6.19
C GLU A 170 -21.76 -8.57 -4.92
N LYS A 171 -22.29 -7.60 -4.21
CA LYS A 171 -23.11 -7.77 -2.99
C LYS A 171 -22.50 -8.71 -1.94
N VAL A 172 -21.18 -8.77 -1.87
CA VAL A 172 -20.41 -9.67 -1.02
C VAL A 172 -19.42 -8.90 -0.17
N PRO A 173 -19.14 -9.32 1.08
CA PRO A 173 -18.27 -8.56 1.99
C PRO A 173 -16.87 -8.30 1.45
N TRP A 174 -16.30 -9.24 0.70
CA TRP A 174 -14.95 -9.10 0.13
C TRP A 174 -14.89 -8.17 -1.09
N ALA A 175 -16.01 -7.76 -1.67
CA ALA A 175 -16.02 -6.77 -2.74
C ALA A 175 -15.40 -5.42 -2.30
N SER A 176 -15.36 -5.17 -1.00
CA SER A 176 -14.71 -3.98 -0.42
C SER A 176 -13.18 -4.08 -0.34
N PHE A 177 -12.59 -5.23 -0.64
CA PHE A 177 -11.14 -5.38 -0.55
C PHE A 177 -10.41 -4.62 -1.67
N VAL A 178 -9.33 -3.98 -1.30
CA VAL A 178 -8.50 -3.20 -2.22
C VAL A 178 -7.90 -4.07 -3.32
N GLU A 179 -7.54 -5.30 -3.00
CA GLU A 179 -7.03 -6.28 -3.96
C GLU A 179 -7.99 -6.46 -5.13
N CYS A 180 -9.28 -6.48 -4.85
CA CYS A 180 -10.31 -6.59 -5.88
C CYS A 180 -10.32 -5.40 -6.83
N THR A 181 -10.12 -4.20 -6.31
CA THR A 181 -10.05 -2.98 -7.13
C THR A 181 -8.80 -2.95 -7.98
N VAL A 182 -7.68 -3.34 -7.40
CA VAL A 182 -6.42 -3.41 -8.15
C VAL A 182 -6.53 -4.44 -9.25
N ASP A 183 -7.16 -5.59 -8.99
CA ASP A 183 -7.45 -6.59 -10.02
C ASP A 183 -8.33 -6.03 -11.15
N GLU A 184 -9.37 -5.28 -10.80
CA GLU A 184 -10.25 -4.65 -11.78
C GLU A 184 -9.53 -3.58 -12.63
N LEU A 185 -8.61 -2.82 -12.04
CA LEU A 185 -7.73 -1.93 -12.80
C LEU A 185 -6.91 -2.71 -13.83
N HIS A 186 -6.37 -3.87 -13.45
CA HIS A 186 -5.53 -4.69 -14.31
C HIS A 186 -6.32 -5.41 -15.40
N THR A 187 -7.50 -5.91 -15.09
CA THR A 187 -8.26 -6.79 -16.00
C THR A 187 -9.24 -6.04 -16.89
N ASN A 188 -9.92 -5.04 -16.33
CA ASN A 188 -11.04 -4.39 -16.97
C ASN A 188 -10.76 -2.95 -17.39
N LYS A 189 -10.08 -2.19 -16.53
CA LYS A 189 -9.87 -0.75 -16.79
C LYS A 189 -8.68 -0.48 -17.69
N PHE A 190 -7.58 -1.19 -17.47
CA PHE A 190 -6.33 -1.02 -18.22
C PHE A 190 -5.82 -2.34 -18.83
N PRO A 191 -6.64 -3.07 -19.61
CA PRO A 191 -6.23 -4.35 -20.14
C PRO A 191 -4.99 -4.18 -21.03
N GLY A 192 -3.97 -4.99 -20.77
CA GLY A 192 -2.69 -4.93 -21.50
C GLY A 192 -1.81 -3.71 -21.20
N ARG A 193 -2.24 -2.80 -20.30
CA ARG A 193 -1.49 -1.59 -19.92
C ARG A 193 -1.08 -1.59 -18.45
N THR A 194 -1.03 -2.76 -17.86
CA THR A 194 -0.59 -2.95 -16.47
C THR A 194 0.52 -3.98 -16.43
N THR A 195 1.37 -3.88 -15.41
CA THR A 195 2.48 -4.81 -15.25
C THR A 195 2.69 -5.18 -13.78
N ARG A 196 3.50 -6.20 -13.59
CA ARG A 196 3.99 -6.64 -12.28
C ARG A 196 5.48 -6.45 -12.20
N ILE A 197 5.92 -5.83 -11.11
CA ILE A 197 7.33 -5.62 -10.86
C ILE A 197 7.78 -6.70 -9.88
N GLU A 198 8.32 -7.79 -10.44
CA GLU A 198 8.71 -8.97 -9.65
C GLU A 198 9.83 -8.65 -8.64
N GLU A 199 10.68 -7.70 -8.95
CA GLU A 199 11.78 -7.24 -8.10
C GLU A 199 11.31 -6.63 -6.78
N LEU A 200 10.07 -6.13 -6.75
CA LEU A 200 9.44 -5.61 -5.54
C LEU A 200 8.76 -6.71 -4.71
N THR A 201 8.71 -7.93 -5.24
CA THR A 201 8.11 -9.05 -4.52
C THR A 201 9.04 -9.50 -3.41
N ASN A 202 8.48 -9.61 -2.23
CA ASN A 202 9.16 -10.17 -1.06
C ASN A 202 8.82 -11.67 -0.96
N PRO A 203 9.72 -12.58 -1.31
CA PRO A 203 9.52 -13.98 -1.01
C PRO A 203 9.60 -14.14 0.51
N SER A 204 8.45 -14.26 1.18
CA SER A 204 8.44 -14.64 2.57
C SER A 204 8.74 -16.13 2.70
N PRO A 205 9.72 -16.54 3.52
CA PRO A 205 10.01 -17.95 3.76
C PRO A 205 8.91 -18.65 4.58
N ASP A 206 8.08 -17.89 5.31
CA ASP A 206 6.99 -18.44 6.12
C ASP A 206 5.62 -18.17 5.46
N PRO A 207 4.94 -19.22 5.02
CA PRO A 207 3.66 -19.07 4.34
C PRO A 207 2.50 -18.70 5.25
N SER A 208 2.59 -18.80 6.58
CA SER A 208 1.42 -18.66 7.45
C SER A 208 1.29 -17.29 8.12
N TYR A 209 2.38 -16.69 8.53
CA TYR A 209 2.37 -15.54 9.42
C TYR A 209 3.00 -14.28 8.81
N LEU A 210 4.13 -14.45 8.15
CA LEU A 210 4.97 -13.33 7.68
C LEU A 210 4.53 -12.73 6.34
N ARG A 211 3.48 -13.24 5.72
CA ARG A 211 2.94 -12.67 4.47
C ARG A 211 2.38 -11.26 4.63
N ARG A 212 1.91 -10.98 5.83
CA ARG A 212 1.35 -9.66 6.16
C ARG A 212 2.44 -8.63 6.42
N TYR A 213 3.62 -9.11 6.73
CA TYR A 213 4.80 -8.29 6.93
C TYR A 213 5.71 -8.52 5.72
N GLN A 214 5.85 -7.58 4.87
CA GLN A 214 6.66 -7.65 3.65
C GLN A 214 8.14 -8.01 3.91
N ALA A 215 8.50 -8.25 5.16
CA ALA A 215 9.81 -8.64 5.63
C ALA A 215 9.73 -9.44 6.94
N THR A 216 10.78 -10.14 7.30
CA THR A 216 10.92 -10.77 8.61
C THR A 216 11.15 -9.71 9.69
N GLU A 217 10.90 -10.07 10.96
CA GLU A 217 11.21 -9.18 12.09
C GLU A 217 12.69 -8.74 12.07
N GLY A 218 13.60 -9.69 11.79
CA GLY A 218 15.03 -9.39 11.68
C GLY A 218 15.33 -8.34 10.61
N GLN A 219 14.66 -8.42 9.46
CA GLN A 219 14.84 -7.44 8.37
C GLN A 219 14.29 -6.05 8.74
N TYR A 220 13.16 -5.98 9.44
CA TYR A 220 12.66 -4.69 9.96
C TYR A 220 13.61 -4.10 10.99
N ARG A 221 14.12 -4.93 11.89
CA ARG A 221 15.08 -4.52 12.92
C ARG A 221 16.38 -4.02 12.32
N GLU A 222 16.94 -4.78 11.37
CA GLU A 222 18.15 -4.39 10.65
C GLU A 222 17.98 -3.07 9.92
N LEU A 223 16.87 -2.90 9.20
CA LEU A 223 16.56 -1.67 8.51
C LEU A 223 16.39 -0.50 9.49
N ALA A 224 15.69 -0.70 10.61
CA ALA A 224 15.52 0.32 11.63
C ALA A 224 16.86 0.78 12.20
N LEU A 225 17.73 -0.16 12.54
CA LEU A 225 19.08 0.15 13.05
C LEU A 225 19.92 0.90 12.01
N SER A 226 19.84 0.53 10.74
CA SER A 226 20.55 1.23 9.65
C SER A 226 20.07 2.67 9.44
N HIS A 227 18.90 3.02 9.97
CA HIS A 227 18.35 4.37 9.98
C HIS A 227 18.44 5.07 11.34
N GLY A 228 19.22 4.51 12.28
CA GLY A 228 19.38 5.08 13.62
C GLY A 228 18.12 5.03 14.49
N LEU A 229 17.23 4.08 14.23
CA LEU A 229 16.04 3.84 15.03
C LEU A 229 16.27 2.68 16.01
N ASN A 230 15.46 2.64 17.08
CA ASN A 230 15.42 1.46 17.93
C ASN A 230 14.89 0.27 17.12
N GLY A 231 15.64 -0.84 17.10
CA GLY A 231 15.27 -2.06 16.35
C GLY A 231 14.15 -2.90 16.97
N SER A 232 13.44 -2.38 17.97
CA SER A 232 12.31 -3.05 18.61
C SER A 232 11.03 -2.77 17.82
N PHE A 233 10.48 -3.80 17.17
CA PHE A 233 9.20 -3.72 16.47
C PHE A 233 8.18 -4.65 17.12
N PRO A 234 6.96 -4.17 17.43
CA PRO A 234 5.93 -4.95 18.11
C PRO A 234 5.17 -5.87 17.13
N LEU A 235 5.86 -6.74 16.41
CA LEU A 235 5.24 -7.61 15.39
C LEU A 235 4.18 -8.55 15.97
N LEU A 236 4.44 -9.12 17.14
CA LEU A 236 3.49 -10.01 17.82
C LEU A 236 2.26 -9.27 18.29
N GLU A 237 2.44 -8.09 18.87
CA GLU A 237 1.35 -7.23 19.32
C GLU A 237 0.51 -6.77 18.13
N TRP A 238 1.18 -6.46 17.02
CA TRP A 238 0.50 -6.08 15.80
C TRP A 238 -0.34 -7.22 15.20
N ALA A 239 0.13 -8.46 15.21
CA ALA A 239 -0.64 -9.62 14.79
C ALA A 239 -1.91 -9.81 15.60
N GLN A 240 -1.85 -9.59 16.92
CA GLN A 240 -3.02 -9.64 17.80
C GLN A 240 -4.01 -8.52 17.48
N ILE A 241 -3.52 -7.32 17.17
CA ILE A 241 -4.34 -6.18 16.77
C ILE A 241 -5.02 -6.46 15.44
N GLU A 242 -4.32 -7.03 14.46
CA GLU A 242 -4.92 -7.40 13.17
C GLU A 242 -5.99 -8.49 13.32
N GLN A 243 -5.73 -9.53 14.09
CA GLN A 243 -6.74 -10.55 14.34
C GLN A 243 -8.02 -9.96 14.93
N ARG A 244 -7.91 -9.03 15.87
CA ARG A 244 -9.06 -8.34 16.44
C ARG A 244 -9.76 -7.41 15.43
N ALA A 245 -9.03 -6.76 14.55
CA ALA A 245 -9.58 -5.90 13.51
C ALA A 245 -10.36 -6.68 12.44
N TYR A 246 -9.96 -7.90 12.11
CA TYR A 246 -10.70 -8.79 11.21
C TYR A 246 -12.01 -9.30 11.80
N LEU A 247 -12.14 -9.33 13.13
CA LEU A 247 -13.36 -9.73 13.83
C LEU A 247 -14.36 -8.57 13.99
N CYS A 248 -13.94 -7.33 13.78
CA CYS A 248 -14.85 -6.20 13.72
C CYS A 248 -15.62 -6.25 12.39
N LYS A 249 -16.92 -6.52 12.46
CA LYS A 249 -17.84 -6.44 11.31
C LYS A 249 -17.63 -5.13 10.55
N PRO A 250 -17.72 -5.13 9.21
CA PRO A 250 -17.69 -3.89 8.46
C PRO A 250 -18.80 -2.99 9.00
N VAL A 251 -18.43 -1.78 9.39
CA VAL A 251 -19.41 -0.73 9.63
C VAL A 251 -20.03 -0.45 8.26
N CYS A 252 -21.29 -0.81 8.11
CA CYS A 252 -22.06 -0.43 6.93
C CYS A 252 -22.00 1.10 6.81
N VAL A 253 -21.50 1.58 5.68
CA VAL A 253 -21.55 2.97 5.26
C VAL A 253 -22.88 3.19 4.56
#